data_e3eb86748c9e8f3215854a6d7a630c9d
#
_entry.id   e3eb86748c9e8f3215854a6d7a630c9d
#
_cell.length_a   1.000
_cell.length_b   1.000
_cell.length_c   1.000
_cell.angle_alpha   90.00
_cell.angle_beta   90.00
_cell.angle_gamma   90.00
#
_symmetry.space_group_name_H-M   'P 1'
#
loop_
_entity.id
_entity.type
_entity.pdbx_description
1 polymer ?
#
loop_
_entity_poly.entity_id
_entity_poly.type
_entity_poly.pdbx_seq_one_letter_code
_entity_poly.pdbx_strand_id
1 'polypeptide(L)'
;MRKIKPTLLGVTVLLMSALATADVVETTTLSGVGQAKYPANFSHFDYVNPSAPKYGKVTYGEVGTYDNFNRFASRGAPAAGSGELYDSLMFAPSDEIDTYYPLIASKVRYSDDYSWLELDINSNARFQDGKPITAQDVEFTFNKFMTEGVPQYRLFYKAVKSVTAIHPLTVRIEMSEPNREKLFSLAQSTQVLPKHYWQDKNLAEPLNEPPVGSGPYKVVRYQTGQSVTYELQKDYWAVNLPVNIGRHNFKQIQYDYYRDDTVMLEAFKAGEFDIRQESSAKFWASSYTGLNFDKGFIKKEAIAHNSPASTQGFVFNIQREVFSDPKVREALTYAMDFEWMNKNMFYDQYSRTRSYFQNTEYEAKGLPSTDELTILTPLKDKIPERVFTQEYQPPVTDGSGRIRQQLRVAFQLLKEAGWELKDKVMTHKETGKAFEFELLIYSPTTERIAIPLQKNLKQLGIDMKIRSVDTTQYLKRLRDRDFDMLSSAYAANPYPSPNLLIIWNSNYIDSTYNRAGVADPVVDFLTEQIAANQEHPEKLLPLGRALDRVLQWNFYLIPQWYLSQYRIATWDKFERPSVMPKYDIGLDTWWVSEQKAQLLPEKRR
;
A
#
# COMPACT_ATOMS: atom_id res chain seq x y z
N MET A 1 27.29 -42.02 77.72
CA MET A 1 27.36 -40.91 76.73
C MET A 1 26.96 -41.45 75.36
N ARG A 2 25.72 -41.23 74.97
CA ARG A 2 25.17 -41.70 73.69
C ARG A 2 25.31 -40.57 72.65
N LYS A 3 25.97 -40.82 71.50
CA LYS A 3 26.09 -39.93 70.35
C LYS A 3 24.85 -40.05 69.51
N ILE A 4 24.13 -38.93 69.36
CA ILE A 4 22.99 -38.80 68.43
C ILE A 4 23.55 -38.32 67.08
N LYS A 5 23.27 -39.10 66.00
CA LYS A 5 23.54 -38.66 64.61
C LYS A 5 22.31 -37.90 64.07
N PRO A 6 22.47 -36.78 63.38
CA PRO A 6 21.36 -36.14 62.69
C PRO A 6 21.09 -36.83 61.35
N THR A 7 19.85 -37.19 61.13
CA THR A 7 19.33 -37.68 59.83
C THR A 7 18.95 -36.47 58.96
N LEU A 8 19.66 -36.30 57.83
CA LEU A 8 19.29 -35.30 56.82
C LEU A 8 18.11 -35.81 56.00
N LEU A 9 16.95 -35.14 56.11
CA LEU A 9 15.78 -35.34 55.26
C LEU A 9 15.96 -34.50 54.00
N GLY A 10 16.29 -35.14 52.85
CA GLY A 10 16.34 -34.46 51.56
C GLY A 10 14.92 -34.23 51.02
N VAL A 11 14.49 -33.01 50.96
CA VAL A 11 13.25 -32.59 50.25
C VAL A 11 13.58 -32.45 48.76
N THR A 12 13.18 -33.42 47.95
CA THR A 12 13.26 -33.30 46.47
C THR A 12 12.07 -32.46 46.01
N VAL A 13 12.31 -31.19 45.68
CA VAL A 13 11.32 -30.36 45.01
C VAL A 13 11.30 -30.75 43.55
N LEU A 14 10.24 -31.49 43.11
CA LEU A 14 9.91 -31.69 41.70
C LEU A 14 9.38 -30.35 41.15
N LEU A 15 10.20 -29.63 40.39
CA LEU A 15 9.75 -28.57 39.51
C LEU A 15 8.99 -29.24 38.33
N MET A 16 7.68 -29.34 38.43
CA MET A 16 6.82 -29.54 37.28
C MET A 16 6.81 -28.21 36.51
N SER A 17 7.62 -28.09 35.46
CA SER A 17 7.42 -27.10 34.42
C SER A 17 6.09 -27.43 33.73
N ALA A 18 5.03 -26.68 34.08
CA ALA A 18 3.81 -26.65 33.27
C ALA A 18 4.22 -26.09 31.91
N LEU A 19 4.31 -26.92 30.91
CA LEU A 19 4.27 -26.51 29.52
C LEU A 19 2.88 -25.88 29.34
N ALA A 20 2.80 -24.56 29.37
CA ALA A 20 1.61 -23.85 28.92
C ALA A 20 1.43 -24.23 27.45
N THR A 21 0.47 -25.07 27.15
CA THR A 21 0.00 -25.30 25.77
C THR A 21 -0.73 -24.04 25.38
N ALA A 22 -0.22 -23.31 24.37
CA ALA A 22 -0.92 -22.17 23.80
C ALA A 22 -2.34 -22.62 23.39
N ASP A 23 -3.33 -21.82 23.74
CA ASP A 23 -4.71 -22.10 23.35
C ASP A 23 -4.84 -22.05 21.82
N VAL A 24 -5.72 -22.85 21.25
CA VAL A 24 -5.94 -22.95 19.80
C VAL A 24 -7.19 -22.17 19.44
N VAL A 25 -7.00 -21.17 18.58
CA VAL A 25 -8.12 -20.44 17.97
C VAL A 25 -8.53 -21.15 16.67
N GLU A 26 -9.81 -21.46 16.53
CA GLU A 26 -10.38 -22.03 15.32
C GLU A 26 -11.37 -21.06 14.68
N THR A 27 -11.21 -20.79 13.38
CA THR A 27 -12.03 -19.83 12.63
C THR A 27 -12.07 -20.19 11.14
N THR A 28 -12.99 -19.55 10.41
CA THR A 28 -12.98 -19.56 8.93
C THR A 28 -12.42 -18.25 8.37
N THR A 29 -12.32 -17.21 9.18
CA THR A 29 -11.94 -15.87 8.72
C THR A 29 -10.80 -15.36 9.60
N LEU A 30 -9.78 -14.77 8.99
CA LEU A 30 -8.71 -14.07 9.70
C LEU A 30 -8.98 -12.56 9.64
N SER A 31 -8.86 -11.87 10.77
CA SER A 31 -8.91 -10.41 10.82
C SER A 31 -7.74 -9.86 11.62
N GLY A 32 -6.93 -9.05 10.98
CA GLY A 32 -5.80 -8.36 11.58
C GLY A 32 -6.23 -7.10 12.34
N VAL A 33 -7.41 -6.53 12.03
CA VAL A 33 -7.93 -5.31 12.64
C VAL A 33 -9.41 -5.48 12.95
N GLY A 34 -9.76 -5.54 14.22
CA GLY A 34 -11.16 -5.64 14.66
C GLY A 34 -11.81 -6.97 14.30
N GLN A 35 -13.11 -6.91 14.04
CA GLN A 35 -13.92 -8.06 13.64
C GLN A 35 -14.23 -8.02 12.15
N ALA A 36 -14.26 -9.20 11.51
CA ALA A 36 -14.65 -9.31 10.12
C ALA A 36 -16.09 -8.79 9.91
N LYS A 37 -16.29 -8.03 8.85
CA LYS A 37 -17.58 -7.43 8.47
C LYS A 37 -18.61 -8.50 8.10
N TYR A 38 -18.17 -9.53 7.37
CA TYR A 38 -19.07 -10.57 6.90
C TYR A 38 -19.05 -11.79 7.83
N PRO A 39 -20.22 -12.30 8.25
CA PRO A 39 -20.30 -13.47 9.10
C PRO A 39 -19.85 -14.74 8.35
N ALA A 40 -19.52 -15.81 9.08
CA ALA A 40 -19.01 -17.05 8.48
C ALA A 40 -19.94 -17.68 7.41
N ASN A 41 -21.24 -17.38 7.44
CA ASN A 41 -22.26 -17.89 6.51
C ASN A 41 -22.73 -16.83 5.49
N PHE A 42 -21.94 -15.77 5.23
CA PHE A 42 -22.31 -14.79 4.21
C PHE A 42 -22.47 -15.43 2.84
N SER A 43 -23.31 -14.86 2.00
CA SER A 43 -23.60 -15.40 0.66
C SER A 43 -22.78 -14.73 -0.45
N HIS A 44 -22.46 -13.45 -0.29
CA HIS A 44 -21.66 -12.63 -1.22
C HIS A 44 -21.28 -11.31 -0.54
N PHE A 45 -20.35 -10.59 -1.10
CA PHE A 45 -19.98 -9.25 -0.64
C PHE A 45 -21.05 -8.21 -0.98
N ASP A 46 -21.15 -7.13 -0.20
CA ASP A 46 -22.14 -6.06 -0.41
C ASP A 46 -21.92 -5.27 -1.71
N TYR A 47 -20.69 -5.26 -2.20
CA TYR A 47 -20.26 -4.50 -3.37
C TYR A 47 -20.33 -5.28 -4.70
N VAL A 48 -21.05 -6.39 -4.73
CA VAL A 48 -21.24 -7.19 -5.95
C VAL A 48 -22.70 -7.23 -6.38
N ASN A 49 -22.94 -7.54 -7.63
CA ASN A 49 -24.24 -7.99 -8.12
C ASN A 49 -24.22 -9.52 -8.24
N PRO A 50 -24.88 -10.29 -7.36
CA PRO A 50 -24.84 -11.75 -7.42
C PRO A 50 -25.45 -12.33 -8.69
N SER A 51 -26.27 -11.55 -9.41
CA SER A 51 -26.90 -11.93 -10.68
C SER A 51 -26.19 -11.35 -11.90
N ALA A 52 -25.00 -10.79 -11.75
CA ALA A 52 -24.25 -10.24 -12.86
C ALA A 52 -23.98 -11.30 -13.95
N PRO A 53 -24.28 -11.02 -15.23
CA PRO A 53 -24.07 -11.99 -16.30
C PRO A 53 -22.57 -12.21 -16.53
N LYS A 54 -22.17 -13.45 -16.72
CA LYS A 54 -20.79 -13.84 -17.10
C LYS A 54 -20.68 -13.86 -18.64
N TYR A 55 -20.54 -12.66 -19.21
CA TYR A 55 -20.65 -12.46 -20.64
C TYR A 55 -19.68 -11.40 -21.18
N GLY A 56 -19.43 -11.45 -22.47
CA GLY A 56 -18.70 -10.44 -23.21
C GLY A 56 -17.19 -10.42 -22.92
N LYS A 57 -16.56 -9.41 -23.46
CA LYS A 57 -15.13 -9.23 -23.43
C LYS A 57 -14.78 -7.83 -22.93
N VAL A 58 -13.75 -7.74 -22.09
CA VAL A 58 -13.08 -6.49 -21.78
C VAL A 58 -11.67 -6.51 -22.35
N THR A 59 -11.25 -5.39 -22.95
CA THR A 59 -9.87 -5.18 -23.41
C THR A 59 -9.25 -4.02 -22.62
N TYR A 60 -8.06 -4.24 -22.07
CA TYR A 60 -7.23 -3.23 -21.40
C TYR A 60 -6.04 -2.86 -22.28
N GLY A 61 -5.55 -1.65 -22.15
CA GLY A 61 -4.29 -1.21 -22.73
C GLY A 61 -3.18 -1.24 -21.69
N GLU A 62 -1.99 -1.70 -22.10
CA GLU A 62 -0.77 -1.71 -21.28
C GLU A 62 0.37 -0.97 -22.00
N VAL A 63 1.19 -0.24 -21.26
CA VAL A 63 2.37 0.42 -21.82
C VAL A 63 3.58 -0.50 -21.72
N GLY A 64 4.33 -0.61 -22.82
CA GLY A 64 5.54 -1.42 -22.90
C GLY A 64 5.33 -2.75 -23.63
N THR A 65 5.79 -3.84 -23.04
CA THR A 65 5.78 -5.18 -23.67
C THR A 65 5.85 -6.25 -22.58
N TYR A 66 5.63 -7.51 -22.95
CA TYR A 66 5.94 -8.67 -22.11
C TYR A 66 6.74 -9.71 -22.90
N ASP A 67 7.50 -10.52 -22.19
CA ASP A 67 8.35 -11.55 -22.79
C ASP A 67 8.18 -12.94 -22.16
N ASN A 68 7.37 -13.05 -21.09
CA ASN A 68 7.15 -14.32 -20.40
C ASN A 68 5.83 -14.35 -19.63
N PHE A 69 5.46 -15.54 -19.10
CA PHE A 69 4.23 -15.79 -18.34
C PHE A 69 4.47 -16.06 -16.86
N ASN A 70 5.73 -16.05 -16.39
CA ASN A 70 6.04 -16.27 -14.99
C ASN A 70 6.08 -14.95 -14.22
N ARG A 71 5.02 -14.62 -13.49
CA ARG A 71 4.98 -13.43 -12.63
C ARG A 71 5.97 -13.44 -11.46
N PHE A 72 6.58 -14.56 -11.17
CA PHE A 72 7.56 -14.74 -10.08
C PHE A 72 9.01 -14.66 -10.56
N ALA A 73 9.23 -14.51 -11.87
CA ALA A 73 10.55 -14.49 -12.48
C ALA A 73 11.42 -13.33 -11.97
N SER A 74 12.73 -13.55 -11.93
CA SER A 74 13.73 -12.55 -11.52
C SER A 74 14.06 -11.54 -12.63
N ARG A 75 13.71 -11.85 -13.87
CA ARG A 75 14.01 -11.05 -15.06
C ARG A 75 12.88 -11.15 -16.09
N GLY A 76 12.89 -10.21 -17.03
CA GLY A 76 11.85 -10.08 -18.03
C GLY A 76 10.62 -9.36 -17.50
N ALA A 77 9.60 -9.22 -18.35
CA ALA A 77 8.33 -8.60 -18.06
C ALA A 77 7.23 -9.63 -18.20
N PRO A 78 6.55 -10.05 -17.11
CA PRO A 78 5.46 -11.01 -17.20
C PRO A 78 4.24 -10.40 -17.89
N ALA A 79 3.45 -11.24 -18.56
CA ALA A 79 2.21 -10.84 -19.18
C ALA A 79 1.24 -10.20 -18.16
N ALA A 80 0.64 -9.07 -18.52
CA ALA A 80 -0.39 -8.43 -17.72
C ALA A 80 -1.56 -9.39 -17.49
N GLY A 81 -2.22 -9.30 -16.32
CA GLY A 81 -3.29 -10.24 -15.94
C GLY A 81 -2.81 -11.61 -15.48
N SER A 82 -1.50 -11.89 -15.40
CA SER A 82 -0.98 -13.19 -14.93
C SER A 82 -1.38 -13.55 -13.49
N GLY A 83 -1.85 -12.57 -12.71
CA GLY A 83 -2.45 -12.79 -11.39
C GLY A 83 -3.72 -13.63 -11.44
N GLU A 84 -4.52 -13.51 -12.47
CA GLU A 84 -5.80 -14.20 -12.66
C GLU A 84 -5.64 -15.73 -12.88
N LEU A 85 -4.40 -16.17 -13.08
CA LEU A 85 -4.08 -17.59 -13.24
C LEU A 85 -4.07 -18.35 -11.92
N TYR A 86 -3.96 -17.68 -10.76
CA TYR A 86 -3.74 -18.32 -9.48
C TYR A 86 -4.71 -17.84 -8.41
N ASP A 87 -5.25 -18.78 -7.64
CA ASP A 87 -5.91 -18.49 -6.37
C ASP A 87 -4.89 -18.44 -5.23
N SER A 88 -5.15 -17.59 -4.24
CA SER A 88 -4.46 -17.59 -2.96
C SER A 88 -5.12 -18.54 -1.96
N LEU A 89 -4.45 -18.78 -0.83
CA LEU A 89 -5.01 -19.62 0.24
C LEU A 89 -6.31 -19.00 0.79
N MET A 90 -6.32 -17.69 1.03
CA MET A 90 -7.50 -16.94 1.45
C MET A 90 -7.68 -15.69 0.60
N PHE A 91 -8.87 -15.13 0.57
CA PHE A 91 -9.24 -13.96 -0.22
C PHE A 91 -9.36 -12.71 0.64
N ALA A 92 -8.74 -11.60 0.21
CA ALA A 92 -8.88 -10.26 0.81
C ALA A 92 -9.93 -9.45 0.04
N PRO A 93 -11.05 -9.05 0.65
CA PRO A 93 -12.06 -8.23 -0.01
C PRO A 93 -11.59 -6.78 -0.16
N SER A 94 -12.15 -6.07 -1.13
CA SER A 94 -11.79 -4.67 -1.40
C SER A 94 -12.55 -3.65 -0.54
N ASP A 95 -13.33 -4.08 0.44
CA ASP A 95 -14.09 -3.20 1.35
C ASP A 95 -13.70 -3.34 2.83
N GLU A 96 -12.73 -4.21 3.11
CA GLU A 96 -12.11 -4.38 4.44
C GLU A 96 -10.59 -4.31 4.36
N ILE A 97 -9.97 -4.02 5.49
CA ILE A 97 -8.52 -3.97 5.63
C ILE A 97 -8.10 -5.17 6.47
N ASP A 98 -7.02 -5.84 6.04
CA ASP A 98 -6.37 -6.93 6.76
C ASP A 98 -7.36 -8.01 7.26
N THR A 99 -8.38 -8.28 6.44
CA THR A 99 -9.38 -9.33 6.70
C THR A 99 -9.40 -10.32 5.54
N TYR A 100 -9.42 -11.61 5.83
CA TYR A 100 -9.24 -12.67 4.86
C TYR A 100 -10.31 -13.74 5.01
N TYR A 101 -10.96 -14.09 3.91
CA TYR A 101 -12.07 -15.03 3.82
C TYR A 101 -11.68 -16.34 3.12
N PRO A 102 -12.42 -17.44 3.36
CA PRO A 102 -12.10 -18.73 2.77
C PRO A 102 -12.04 -18.71 1.24
N LEU A 103 -10.98 -19.31 0.69
CA LEU A 103 -10.85 -19.60 -0.74
C LEU A 103 -10.26 -21.02 -0.87
N ILE A 104 -8.94 -21.19 -1.18
CA ILE A 104 -8.33 -22.53 -1.16
C ILE A 104 -8.36 -23.11 0.27
N ALA A 105 -8.05 -22.30 1.28
CA ALA A 105 -8.25 -22.69 2.69
C ALA A 105 -9.71 -22.49 3.08
N SER A 106 -10.35 -23.53 3.58
CA SER A 106 -11.75 -23.52 4.05
C SER A 106 -11.89 -23.26 5.54
N LYS A 107 -10.83 -23.54 6.31
CA LYS A 107 -10.78 -23.40 7.76
C LYS A 107 -9.35 -23.13 8.23
N VAL A 108 -9.25 -22.42 9.32
CA VAL A 108 -7.97 -21.98 9.89
C VAL A 108 -7.95 -22.28 11.38
N ARG A 109 -6.81 -22.78 11.86
CA ARG A 109 -6.46 -22.89 13.29
C ARG A 109 -5.12 -22.23 13.51
N TYR A 110 -4.96 -21.51 14.60
CA TYR A 110 -3.68 -20.92 14.98
C TYR A 110 -3.51 -20.88 16.51
N SER A 111 -2.26 -20.81 16.95
CA SER A 111 -1.96 -20.61 18.36
C SER A 111 -2.27 -19.17 18.78
N ASP A 112 -2.76 -18.97 20.00
CA ASP A 112 -3.03 -17.64 20.55
C ASP A 112 -1.78 -16.75 20.65
N ASP A 113 -0.58 -17.38 20.68
CA ASP A 113 0.71 -16.69 20.61
C ASP A 113 1.20 -16.42 19.17
N TYR A 114 0.43 -16.81 18.13
CA TYR A 114 0.80 -16.65 16.71
C TYR A 114 2.10 -17.34 16.27
N SER A 115 2.51 -18.40 16.95
CA SER A 115 3.70 -19.17 16.59
C SER A 115 3.47 -20.17 15.45
N TRP A 116 2.22 -20.53 15.17
CA TRP A 116 1.85 -21.44 14.09
C TRP A 116 0.43 -21.20 13.54
N LEU A 117 0.23 -21.65 12.30
CA LEU A 117 -1.05 -21.63 11.57
C LEU A 117 -1.27 -22.98 10.90
N GLU A 118 -2.47 -23.54 11.04
CA GLU A 118 -2.96 -24.67 10.25
C GLU A 118 -4.08 -24.24 9.31
N LEU A 119 -4.04 -24.74 8.10
CA LEU A 119 -5.03 -24.47 7.05
C LEU A 119 -5.61 -25.79 6.55
N ASP A 120 -6.93 -25.91 6.59
CA ASP A 120 -7.64 -27.02 5.95
C ASP A 120 -7.98 -26.62 4.51
N ILE A 121 -7.49 -27.38 3.55
CA ILE A 121 -7.69 -27.15 2.12
C ILE A 121 -9.10 -27.61 1.73
N ASN A 122 -9.80 -26.78 0.96
CA ASN A 122 -11.11 -27.11 0.43
C ASN A 122 -11.04 -28.38 -0.45
N SER A 123 -11.80 -29.40 -0.12
CA SER A 123 -11.79 -30.69 -0.84
C SER A 123 -12.21 -30.58 -2.32
N ASN A 124 -12.89 -29.49 -2.70
CA ASN A 124 -13.27 -29.20 -4.08
C ASN A 124 -12.21 -28.38 -4.83
N ALA A 125 -11.17 -27.88 -4.16
CA ALA A 125 -10.14 -27.08 -4.79
C ALA A 125 -9.37 -27.85 -5.87
N ARG A 126 -9.26 -27.28 -7.06
CA ARG A 126 -8.66 -27.90 -8.25
C ARG A 126 -7.78 -26.91 -9.00
N PHE A 127 -6.72 -27.43 -9.58
CA PHE A 127 -5.98 -26.73 -10.63
C PHE A 127 -6.74 -26.72 -11.95
N GLN A 128 -6.30 -25.88 -12.88
CA GLN A 128 -6.91 -25.69 -14.20
C GLN A 128 -6.83 -26.93 -15.11
N ASP A 129 -6.00 -27.90 -14.77
CA ASP A 129 -5.90 -29.21 -15.42
C ASP A 129 -6.77 -30.31 -14.74
N GLY A 130 -7.60 -29.91 -13.76
CA GLY A 130 -8.53 -30.77 -13.04
C GLY A 130 -7.94 -31.53 -11.86
N LYS A 131 -6.63 -31.48 -11.62
CA LYS A 131 -5.99 -32.14 -10.47
C LYS A 131 -6.36 -31.45 -9.16
N PRO A 132 -6.55 -32.22 -8.05
CA PRO A 132 -6.87 -31.62 -6.76
C PRO A 132 -5.71 -30.79 -6.22
N ILE A 133 -6.04 -29.71 -5.51
CA ILE A 133 -5.09 -28.97 -4.69
C ILE A 133 -5.00 -29.67 -3.35
N THR A 134 -3.79 -29.93 -2.89
CA THR A 134 -3.51 -30.68 -1.67
C THR A 134 -2.59 -29.91 -0.72
N ALA A 135 -2.49 -30.35 0.53
CA ALA A 135 -1.55 -29.82 1.49
C ALA A 135 -0.09 -29.92 1.01
N GLN A 136 0.24 -30.94 0.19
CA GLN A 136 1.58 -31.09 -0.41
C GLN A 136 1.88 -30.00 -1.45
N ASP A 137 0.88 -29.49 -2.18
CA ASP A 137 1.07 -28.38 -3.10
C ASP A 137 1.35 -27.08 -2.33
N VAL A 138 0.70 -26.88 -1.19
CA VAL A 138 0.96 -25.73 -0.31
C VAL A 138 2.35 -25.82 0.32
N GLU A 139 2.73 -26.96 0.90
CA GLU A 139 4.08 -27.20 1.42
C GLU A 139 5.14 -26.98 0.35
N PHE A 140 4.94 -27.52 -0.84
CA PHE A 140 5.81 -27.31 -1.99
C PHE A 140 5.93 -25.83 -2.35
N THR A 141 4.81 -25.12 -2.39
CA THR A 141 4.75 -23.69 -2.74
C THR A 141 5.63 -22.86 -1.81
N PHE A 142 5.45 -23.01 -0.49
CA PHE A 142 6.25 -22.28 0.49
C PHE A 142 7.73 -22.60 0.36
N ASN A 143 8.09 -23.88 0.28
CA ASN A 143 9.47 -24.30 0.11
C ASN A 143 10.10 -23.73 -1.16
N LYS A 144 9.34 -23.71 -2.27
CA LYS A 144 9.77 -23.14 -3.55
C LYS A 144 10.07 -21.66 -3.44
N PHE A 145 9.19 -20.87 -2.81
CA PHE A 145 9.40 -19.46 -2.58
C PHE A 145 10.57 -19.17 -1.63
N MET A 146 10.74 -19.96 -0.57
CA MET A 146 11.84 -19.79 0.39
C MET A 146 13.20 -20.11 -0.22
N THR A 147 13.29 -21.10 -1.12
CA THR A 147 14.56 -21.58 -1.68
C THR A 147 14.92 -20.94 -3.03
N GLU A 148 13.96 -20.86 -3.95
CA GLU A 148 14.18 -20.41 -5.32
C GLU A 148 13.57 -19.03 -5.60
N GLY A 149 12.70 -18.50 -4.74
CA GLY A 149 12.11 -17.17 -4.92
C GLY A 149 13.15 -16.07 -5.07
N VAL A 150 12.84 -15.03 -5.83
CA VAL A 150 13.66 -13.83 -5.92
C VAL A 150 13.82 -13.17 -4.52
N PRO A 151 14.83 -12.31 -4.29
CA PRO A 151 15.17 -11.80 -2.96
C PRO A 151 13.97 -11.24 -2.17
N GLN A 152 13.03 -10.55 -2.82
CA GLN A 152 11.83 -10.02 -2.15
C GLN A 152 10.91 -11.12 -1.63
N TYR A 153 10.74 -12.23 -2.37
CA TYR A 153 9.95 -13.37 -1.88
C TYR A 153 10.67 -14.09 -0.74
N ARG A 154 11.97 -14.36 -0.86
CA ARG A 154 12.73 -14.95 0.24
C ARG A 154 12.67 -14.11 1.52
N LEU A 155 12.71 -12.77 1.39
CA LEU A 155 12.54 -11.85 2.53
C LEU A 155 11.12 -11.93 3.10
N PHE A 156 10.09 -12.01 2.24
CA PHE A 156 8.70 -12.12 2.68
C PHE A 156 8.45 -13.40 3.49
N TYR A 157 8.98 -14.54 3.03
CA TYR A 157 8.82 -15.85 3.69
C TYR A 157 9.87 -16.12 4.78
N LYS A 158 10.81 -15.22 5.06
CA LYS A 158 11.90 -15.40 6.04
C LYS A 158 11.41 -15.73 7.46
N ALA A 159 10.24 -15.22 7.83
CA ALA A 159 9.63 -15.48 9.13
C ALA A 159 9.07 -16.90 9.29
N VAL A 160 8.95 -17.67 8.20
CA VAL A 160 8.49 -19.06 8.22
C VAL A 160 9.65 -19.96 8.63
N LYS A 161 9.45 -20.75 9.67
CA LYS A 161 10.43 -21.74 10.15
C LYS A 161 10.28 -23.05 9.36
N SER A 162 9.04 -23.53 9.21
CA SER A 162 8.73 -24.77 8.48
C SER A 162 7.30 -24.77 7.98
N VAL A 163 7.05 -25.54 6.91
CA VAL A 163 5.71 -25.84 6.41
C VAL A 163 5.62 -27.35 6.20
N THR A 164 4.57 -27.97 6.72
CA THR A 164 4.42 -29.43 6.71
C THR A 164 2.99 -29.83 6.36
N ALA A 165 2.80 -30.67 5.37
CA ALA A 165 1.53 -31.32 5.08
C ALA A 165 1.27 -32.41 6.13
N ILE A 166 0.51 -32.09 7.18
CA ILE A 166 0.24 -33.01 8.31
C ILE A 166 -0.87 -34.02 7.99
N HIS A 167 -1.75 -33.70 7.04
CA HIS A 167 -2.76 -34.56 6.44
C HIS A 167 -2.89 -34.24 4.94
N PRO A 168 -3.54 -35.07 4.12
CA PRO A 168 -3.69 -34.80 2.69
C PRO A 168 -4.31 -33.43 2.35
N LEU A 169 -5.15 -32.87 3.24
CA LEU A 169 -5.83 -31.60 3.10
C LEU A 169 -5.51 -30.62 4.25
N THR A 170 -4.55 -30.92 5.12
CA THR A 170 -4.18 -29.99 6.21
C THR A 170 -2.70 -29.71 6.18
N VAL A 171 -2.34 -28.43 6.08
CA VAL A 171 -0.97 -27.93 6.14
C VAL A 171 -0.75 -27.13 7.42
N ARG A 172 0.39 -27.33 8.06
CA ARG A 172 0.85 -26.56 9.23
C ARG A 172 2.03 -25.68 8.84
N ILE A 173 1.96 -24.41 9.20
CA ILE A 173 3.01 -23.40 9.03
C ILE A 173 3.51 -23.02 10.42
N GLU A 174 4.80 -23.16 10.67
CA GLU A 174 5.45 -22.72 11.91
C GLU A 174 6.26 -21.46 11.66
N MET A 175 6.16 -20.50 12.57
CA MET A 175 6.92 -19.24 12.52
C MET A 175 8.25 -19.37 13.25
N SER A 176 9.28 -18.66 12.78
CA SER A 176 10.56 -18.54 13.49
C SER A 176 10.42 -17.74 14.78
N GLU A 177 9.55 -16.75 14.77
CA GLU A 177 9.16 -15.92 15.90
C GLU A 177 7.67 -15.58 15.79
N PRO A 178 6.92 -15.53 16.91
CA PRO A 178 5.52 -15.15 16.92
C PRO A 178 5.28 -13.79 16.24
N ASN A 179 4.40 -13.76 15.24
CA ASN A 179 4.07 -12.54 14.52
C ASN A 179 2.71 -12.65 13.83
N ARG A 180 1.69 -12.04 14.43
CA ARG A 180 0.30 -12.07 13.94
C ARG A 180 0.14 -11.55 12.51
N GLU A 181 0.61 -10.33 12.25
CA GLU A 181 0.48 -9.68 10.94
C GLU A 181 1.11 -10.53 9.83
N LYS A 182 2.33 -11.02 10.08
CA LYS A 182 3.02 -11.88 9.14
C LYS A 182 2.29 -13.20 8.94
N LEU A 183 1.86 -13.86 10.03
CA LEU A 183 1.15 -15.13 9.99
C LEU A 183 -0.12 -15.03 9.12
N PHE A 184 -0.93 -13.99 9.31
CA PHE A 184 -2.16 -13.77 8.55
C PHE A 184 -1.87 -13.37 7.09
N SER A 185 -0.86 -12.54 6.86
CA SER A 185 -0.48 -12.13 5.50
C SER A 185 0.00 -13.29 4.64
N LEU A 186 0.62 -14.32 5.23
CA LEU A 186 1.02 -15.53 4.51
C LEU A 186 -0.18 -16.28 3.93
N ALA A 187 -1.30 -16.35 4.67
CA ALA A 187 -2.52 -17.02 4.21
C ALA A 187 -3.15 -16.29 3.01
N GLN A 188 -3.10 -14.95 2.97
CA GLN A 188 -3.65 -14.16 1.87
C GLN A 188 -2.70 -14.09 0.67
N SER A 189 -1.41 -13.83 0.91
CA SER A 189 -0.49 -13.48 -0.17
C SER A 189 0.07 -14.69 -0.92
N THR A 190 -0.07 -15.91 -0.36
CA THR A 190 0.49 -17.11 -0.97
C THR A 190 -0.44 -17.68 -2.04
N GLN A 191 -0.04 -17.57 -3.29
CA GLN A 191 -0.68 -18.21 -4.43
C GLN A 191 -0.16 -19.64 -4.57
N VAL A 192 -1.07 -20.61 -4.60
CA VAL A 192 -0.69 -22.03 -4.56
C VAL A 192 -0.23 -22.51 -5.94
N LEU A 193 0.97 -23.07 -5.98
CA LEU A 193 1.60 -23.59 -7.18
C LEU A 193 1.35 -25.11 -7.31
N PRO A 194 0.97 -25.63 -8.49
CA PRO A 194 0.85 -27.07 -8.72
C PRO A 194 2.24 -27.73 -8.70
N LYS A 195 2.50 -28.57 -7.70
CA LYS A 195 3.75 -29.30 -7.54
C LYS A 195 4.11 -30.09 -8.80
N HIS A 196 3.14 -30.78 -9.39
CA HIS A 196 3.35 -31.60 -10.59
C HIS A 196 3.78 -30.80 -11.84
N TYR A 197 3.52 -29.50 -11.87
CA TYR A 197 3.95 -28.61 -12.96
C TYR A 197 5.27 -27.91 -12.66
N TRP A 198 5.47 -27.48 -11.39
CA TRP A 198 6.59 -26.63 -11.00
C TRP A 198 7.81 -27.38 -10.43
N GLN A 199 7.71 -28.67 -10.10
CA GLN A 199 8.80 -29.41 -9.44
C GLN A 199 10.10 -29.42 -10.25
N ASP A 200 10.00 -29.48 -11.59
CA ASP A 200 11.15 -29.54 -12.51
C ASP A 200 11.48 -28.17 -13.15
N LYS A 201 10.88 -27.08 -12.65
CA LYS A 201 11.06 -25.72 -13.16
C LYS A 201 11.64 -24.83 -12.08
N ASN A 202 12.54 -23.92 -12.44
CA ASN A 202 13.04 -22.90 -11.54
C ASN A 202 12.02 -21.74 -11.44
N LEU A 203 11.60 -21.40 -10.22
CA LEU A 203 10.59 -20.35 -9.97
C LEU A 203 11.09 -18.97 -10.40
N ALA A 204 12.40 -18.70 -10.33
CA ALA A 204 12.97 -17.39 -10.68
C ALA A 204 13.21 -17.21 -12.19
N GLU A 205 13.00 -18.25 -13.01
CA GLU A 205 13.24 -18.17 -14.46
C GLU A 205 11.96 -17.85 -15.25
N PRO A 206 12.07 -17.09 -16.37
CA PRO A 206 10.97 -16.83 -17.28
C PRO A 206 10.32 -18.11 -17.83
N LEU A 207 9.02 -18.07 -18.08
CA LEU A 207 8.27 -19.12 -18.79
C LEU A 207 7.78 -18.61 -20.13
N ASN A 208 8.10 -19.32 -21.21
CA ASN A 208 7.68 -18.97 -22.56
C ASN A 208 6.25 -19.37 -22.88
N GLU A 209 5.66 -20.25 -22.06
CA GLU A 209 4.30 -20.76 -22.20
C GLU A 209 3.48 -20.47 -20.94
N PRO A 210 2.16 -20.29 -21.07
CA PRO A 210 1.28 -20.08 -19.93
C PRO A 210 1.36 -21.24 -18.92
N PRO A 211 1.53 -20.96 -17.62
CA PRO A 211 1.56 -21.99 -16.60
C PRO A 211 0.17 -22.55 -16.30
N VAL A 212 0.14 -23.73 -15.69
CA VAL A 212 -1.05 -24.27 -15.03
C VAL A 212 -1.25 -23.52 -13.71
N GLY A 213 -2.44 -23.00 -13.50
CA GLY A 213 -2.85 -22.30 -12.27
C GLY A 213 -4.08 -22.92 -11.62
N SER A 214 -4.72 -22.18 -10.71
CA SER A 214 -5.95 -22.55 -10.01
C SER A 214 -7.06 -21.51 -10.18
N GLY A 215 -6.70 -20.33 -10.69
CA GLY A 215 -7.56 -19.16 -10.78
C GLY A 215 -8.67 -19.27 -11.81
N PRO A 216 -9.58 -18.24 -11.85
CA PRO A 216 -10.77 -18.27 -12.69
C PRO A 216 -10.49 -18.18 -14.20
N TYR A 217 -9.36 -17.62 -14.58
CA TYR A 217 -9.02 -17.39 -15.98
C TYR A 217 -7.81 -18.20 -16.42
N LYS A 218 -7.81 -18.63 -17.70
CA LYS A 218 -6.66 -19.26 -18.36
C LYS A 218 -6.32 -18.56 -19.65
N VAL A 219 -5.05 -18.51 -20.04
CA VAL A 219 -4.61 -17.99 -21.32
C VAL A 219 -5.10 -18.88 -22.45
N VAL A 220 -5.79 -18.28 -23.44
CA VAL A 220 -6.32 -19.01 -24.61
C VAL A 220 -5.70 -18.54 -25.92
N ARG A 221 -5.16 -17.32 -25.96
CA ARG A 221 -4.48 -16.77 -27.12
C ARG A 221 -3.47 -15.73 -26.68
N TYR A 222 -2.34 -15.68 -27.35
CA TYR A 222 -1.34 -14.64 -27.12
C TYR A 222 -0.48 -14.41 -28.34
N GLN A 223 0.07 -13.20 -28.41
CA GLN A 223 1.16 -12.82 -29.30
C GLN A 223 2.18 -12.11 -28.44
N THR A 224 3.30 -12.78 -28.17
CA THR A 224 4.32 -12.30 -27.23
C THR A 224 4.70 -10.86 -27.53
N GLY A 225 4.72 -10.04 -26.49
CA GLY A 225 5.05 -8.62 -26.56
C GLY A 225 3.94 -7.71 -27.11
N GLN A 226 2.83 -8.26 -27.62
CA GLN A 226 1.77 -7.48 -28.26
C GLN A 226 0.41 -7.65 -27.60
N SER A 227 -0.01 -8.89 -27.33
CA SER A 227 -1.33 -9.13 -26.71
C SER A 227 -1.39 -10.46 -25.99
N VAL A 228 -2.28 -10.54 -24.99
CA VAL A 228 -2.63 -11.76 -24.29
C VAL A 228 -4.15 -11.78 -24.00
N THR A 229 -4.80 -12.91 -24.23
CA THR A 229 -6.24 -13.10 -23.97
C THR A 229 -6.43 -14.23 -22.99
N TYR A 230 -7.18 -13.93 -21.94
CA TYR A 230 -7.62 -14.85 -20.91
C TYR A 230 -9.10 -15.19 -21.13
N GLU A 231 -9.49 -16.42 -20.84
CA GLU A 231 -10.89 -16.85 -20.88
C GLU A 231 -11.30 -17.43 -19.54
N LEU A 232 -12.49 -17.04 -19.08
CA LEU A 232 -13.11 -17.57 -17.87
C LEU A 232 -13.38 -19.06 -18.03
N GLN A 233 -12.91 -19.86 -17.09
CA GLN A 233 -13.13 -21.28 -17.07
C GLN A 233 -14.59 -21.61 -16.74
N LYS A 234 -15.21 -22.50 -17.53
CA LYS A 234 -16.59 -22.94 -17.31
C LYS A 234 -16.76 -23.76 -16.04
N ASP A 235 -15.72 -24.49 -15.67
CA ASP A 235 -15.63 -25.42 -14.56
C ASP A 235 -14.72 -24.91 -13.44
N TYR A 236 -14.59 -23.59 -13.30
CA TYR A 236 -13.83 -22.98 -12.21
C TYR A 236 -14.34 -23.47 -10.86
N TRP A 237 -13.49 -24.16 -10.12
CA TRP A 237 -13.84 -24.88 -8.90
C TRP A 237 -14.48 -23.98 -7.81
N ALA A 238 -14.07 -22.72 -7.73
CA ALA A 238 -14.49 -21.77 -6.69
C ALA A 238 -15.64 -20.86 -7.14
N VAL A 239 -16.28 -21.11 -8.28
CA VAL A 239 -17.32 -20.21 -8.85
C VAL A 239 -18.50 -19.96 -7.92
N ASN A 240 -18.84 -20.93 -7.06
CA ASN A 240 -19.96 -20.86 -6.10
C ASN A 240 -19.52 -20.49 -4.67
N LEU A 241 -18.25 -20.22 -4.44
CA LEU A 241 -17.82 -19.72 -3.11
C LEU A 241 -18.30 -18.30 -2.90
N PRO A 242 -18.75 -17.94 -1.68
CA PRO A 242 -19.25 -16.59 -1.37
C PRO A 242 -18.34 -15.46 -1.84
N VAL A 243 -17.02 -15.63 -1.74
CA VAL A 243 -16.01 -14.67 -2.17
C VAL A 243 -15.99 -14.41 -3.68
N ASN A 244 -16.58 -15.31 -4.49
CA ASN A 244 -16.56 -15.21 -5.96
C ASN A 244 -17.93 -14.94 -6.58
N ILE A 245 -19.01 -14.96 -5.78
CA ILE A 245 -20.34 -14.61 -6.26
C ILE A 245 -20.34 -13.15 -6.74
N GLY A 246 -20.81 -12.92 -7.97
CA GLY A 246 -20.88 -11.57 -8.58
C GLY A 246 -19.52 -10.99 -9.04
N ARG A 247 -18.45 -11.79 -9.03
CA ARG A 247 -17.11 -11.44 -9.53
C ARG A 247 -16.76 -12.25 -10.79
N HIS A 248 -15.68 -11.86 -11.48
CA HIS A 248 -15.21 -12.55 -12.70
C HIS A 248 -16.31 -12.62 -13.77
N ASN A 249 -16.94 -11.48 -14.09
CA ASN A 249 -18.12 -11.45 -14.94
C ASN A 249 -17.79 -11.35 -16.43
N PHE A 250 -16.55 -11.04 -16.81
CA PHE A 250 -16.13 -11.02 -18.22
C PHE A 250 -15.81 -12.45 -18.68
N LYS A 251 -16.42 -12.85 -19.81
CA LYS A 251 -16.07 -14.15 -20.43
C LYS A 251 -14.62 -14.16 -20.90
N GLN A 252 -14.15 -13.02 -21.43
CA GLN A 252 -12.75 -12.85 -21.85
C GLN A 252 -12.18 -11.53 -21.35
N ILE A 253 -10.91 -11.58 -20.94
CA ILE A 253 -10.08 -10.41 -20.62
C ILE A 253 -8.92 -10.41 -21.61
N GLN A 254 -8.70 -9.28 -22.30
CA GLN A 254 -7.57 -9.11 -23.19
C GLN A 254 -6.73 -7.91 -22.75
N TYR A 255 -5.41 -8.04 -22.84
CA TYR A 255 -4.45 -6.95 -22.71
C TYR A 255 -3.75 -6.75 -24.04
N ASP A 256 -3.77 -5.50 -24.53
CA ASP A 256 -3.06 -5.07 -25.73
C ASP A 256 -1.95 -4.08 -25.35
N TYR A 257 -0.76 -4.27 -25.90
CA TYR A 257 0.43 -3.51 -25.51
C TYR A 257 0.72 -2.39 -26.49
N TYR A 258 1.09 -1.23 -25.94
CA TYR A 258 1.39 0.00 -26.67
C TYR A 258 2.75 0.52 -26.29
N ARG A 259 3.46 1.15 -27.24
CA ARG A 259 4.81 1.64 -27.05
C ARG A 259 4.93 2.65 -25.91
N ASP A 260 3.97 3.57 -25.82
CA ASP A 260 3.96 4.65 -24.85
C ASP A 260 2.51 5.09 -24.50
N ASP A 261 2.40 5.90 -23.47
CA ASP A 261 1.13 6.34 -22.92
C ASP A 261 0.33 7.24 -23.88
N THR A 262 1.01 8.01 -24.75
CA THR A 262 0.33 8.85 -25.76
C THR A 262 -0.29 7.99 -26.86
N VAL A 263 0.46 7.02 -27.36
CA VAL A 263 -0.04 6.05 -28.36
C VAL A 263 -1.21 5.26 -27.77
N MET A 264 -1.10 4.81 -26.52
CA MET A 264 -2.17 4.09 -25.83
C MET A 264 -3.43 4.96 -25.67
N LEU A 265 -3.31 6.24 -25.35
CA LEU A 265 -4.46 7.14 -25.26
C LEU A 265 -5.18 7.30 -26.61
N GLU A 266 -4.44 7.49 -27.70
CA GLU A 266 -5.03 7.60 -29.03
C GLU A 266 -5.68 6.28 -29.48
N ALA A 267 -5.09 5.14 -29.15
CA ALA A 267 -5.69 3.82 -29.38
C ALA A 267 -7.00 3.64 -28.61
N PHE A 268 -7.07 4.08 -27.34
CA PHE A 268 -8.31 4.09 -26.56
C PHE A 268 -9.40 4.92 -27.25
N LYS A 269 -9.07 6.12 -27.68
CA LYS A 269 -10.01 7.02 -28.39
C LYS A 269 -10.47 6.43 -29.73
N ALA A 270 -9.61 5.68 -30.41
CA ALA A 270 -9.92 4.96 -31.65
C ALA A 270 -10.74 3.67 -31.41
N GLY A 271 -10.95 3.26 -30.16
CA GLY A 271 -11.68 2.06 -29.80
C GLY A 271 -10.88 0.77 -29.98
N GLU A 272 -9.59 0.76 -29.70
CA GLU A 272 -8.81 -0.48 -29.69
C GLU A 272 -8.99 -1.24 -28.37
N PHE A 273 -9.20 -0.54 -27.25
CA PHE A 273 -9.48 -1.15 -25.95
C PHE A 273 -10.58 -0.39 -25.17
N ASP A 274 -11.07 -0.94 -24.07
CA ASP A 274 -12.35 -0.60 -23.48
C ASP A 274 -12.29 0.32 -22.27
N ILE A 275 -11.29 0.15 -21.41
CA ILE A 275 -11.19 0.81 -20.11
C ILE A 275 -9.81 1.41 -19.97
N ARG A 276 -9.75 2.69 -19.59
CA ARG A 276 -8.51 3.37 -19.26
C ARG A 276 -8.65 4.10 -17.92
N GLN A 277 -7.78 3.78 -16.99
CA GLN A 277 -7.57 4.56 -15.78
C GLN A 277 -6.43 5.55 -16.03
N GLU A 278 -6.69 6.85 -15.83
CA GLU A 278 -5.76 7.92 -16.19
C GLU A 278 -4.99 8.44 -14.98
N SER A 279 -3.68 8.33 -15.01
CA SER A 279 -2.79 8.86 -13.98
C SER A 279 -2.35 10.31 -14.26
N SER A 280 -2.30 10.72 -15.54
CA SER A 280 -1.85 12.05 -15.94
C SER A 280 -2.94 13.11 -15.79
N ALA A 281 -2.71 14.08 -14.88
CA ALA A 281 -3.61 15.23 -14.73
C ALA A 281 -3.76 16.02 -16.04
N LYS A 282 -2.66 16.17 -16.80
CA LYS A 282 -2.66 16.86 -18.09
C LYS A 282 -3.53 16.14 -19.12
N PHE A 283 -3.34 14.84 -19.31
CA PHE A 283 -4.17 14.09 -20.27
C PHE A 283 -5.63 14.14 -19.87
N TRP A 284 -5.93 13.89 -18.58
CA TRP A 284 -7.31 13.95 -18.09
C TRP A 284 -7.99 15.29 -18.36
N ALA A 285 -7.29 16.39 -18.18
CA ALA A 285 -7.82 17.74 -18.37
C ALA A 285 -8.02 18.09 -19.86
N SER A 286 -7.11 17.68 -20.75
CA SER A 286 -7.01 18.26 -22.09
C SER A 286 -7.14 17.28 -23.25
N SER A 287 -7.02 15.96 -23.03
CA SER A 287 -6.88 15.00 -24.14
C SER A 287 -8.10 14.08 -24.33
N TYR A 288 -8.99 14.01 -23.34
CA TYR A 288 -10.20 13.17 -23.38
C TYR A 288 -11.34 13.92 -24.06
N THR A 289 -11.19 14.14 -25.37
CA THR A 289 -12.12 14.87 -26.25
C THR A 289 -12.17 14.20 -27.63
N GLY A 290 -13.18 14.55 -28.44
CA GLY A 290 -13.34 14.10 -29.81
C GLY A 290 -14.65 13.38 -30.08
N LEU A 291 -14.86 12.95 -31.33
CA LEU A 291 -16.13 12.49 -31.86
C LEU A 291 -16.80 11.37 -31.04
N ASN A 292 -16.02 10.43 -30.49
CA ASN A 292 -16.57 9.32 -29.71
C ASN A 292 -17.04 9.76 -28.31
N PHE A 293 -16.46 10.84 -27.77
CA PHE A 293 -16.95 11.51 -26.55
C PHE A 293 -18.22 12.31 -26.85
N ASP A 294 -18.21 13.10 -27.95
CA ASP A 294 -19.34 13.93 -28.35
C ASP A 294 -20.59 13.10 -28.66
N LYS A 295 -20.41 11.89 -29.22
CA LYS A 295 -21.49 10.91 -29.47
C LYS A 295 -21.91 10.14 -28.21
N GLY A 296 -21.26 10.30 -27.07
CA GLY A 296 -21.54 9.57 -25.85
C GLY A 296 -21.12 8.10 -25.87
N PHE A 297 -20.31 7.66 -26.84
CA PHE A 297 -19.79 6.29 -26.89
C PHE A 297 -18.72 6.05 -25.82
N ILE A 298 -17.99 7.10 -25.43
CA ILE A 298 -17.02 7.03 -24.35
C ILE A 298 -17.52 7.88 -23.18
N LYS A 299 -17.58 7.27 -22.00
CA LYS A 299 -17.83 7.96 -20.73
C LYS A 299 -16.52 8.32 -20.05
N LYS A 300 -16.48 9.50 -19.48
CA LYS A 300 -15.37 10.02 -18.69
C LYS A 300 -15.89 10.32 -17.29
N GLU A 301 -15.39 9.62 -16.30
CA GLU A 301 -15.87 9.74 -14.93
C GLU A 301 -14.70 10.00 -13.95
N ALA A 302 -14.93 10.87 -13.00
CA ALA A 302 -14.08 11.08 -11.85
C ALA A 302 -14.82 10.52 -10.62
N ILE A 303 -14.40 9.35 -10.14
CA ILE A 303 -15.09 8.61 -9.09
C ILE A 303 -14.36 8.84 -7.79
N ALA A 304 -14.98 9.54 -6.85
CA ALA A 304 -14.39 9.80 -5.54
C ALA A 304 -14.11 8.49 -4.79
N HIS A 305 -12.99 8.43 -4.10
CA HIS A 305 -12.63 7.30 -3.25
C HIS A 305 -12.08 7.77 -1.89
N ASN A 306 -12.16 6.89 -0.91
CA ASN A 306 -11.61 7.07 0.42
C ASN A 306 -10.45 6.08 0.70
N SER A 307 -9.79 5.62 -0.35
CA SER A 307 -8.64 4.73 -0.19
C SER A 307 -7.53 5.45 0.58
N PRO A 308 -6.85 4.76 1.51
CA PRO A 308 -5.71 5.31 2.20
C PRO A 308 -4.68 5.88 1.21
N ALA A 309 -4.21 7.09 1.45
CA ALA A 309 -3.26 7.76 0.56
C ALA A 309 -1.85 7.79 1.16
N SER A 310 -0.86 7.61 0.30
CA SER A 310 0.54 7.78 0.67
C SER A 310 0.82 9.25 1.02
N THR A 311 1.68 9.47 2.02
CA THR A 311 2.12 10.82 2.41
C THR A 311 3.41 11.14 1.66
N GLN A 312 3.30 11.75 0.49
CA GLN A 312 4.45 12.20 -0.29
C GLN A 312 4.82 13.65 0.04
N GLY A 313 6.11 13.95 -0.07
CA GLY A 313 6.62 15.31 0.20
C GLY A 313 8.11 15.46 0.00
N PHE A 314 8.59 16.65 0.32
CA PHE A 314 10.00 16.91 0.48
C PHE A 314 10.39 16.63 1.94
N VAL A 315 11.05 15.50 2.18
CA VAL A 315 11.38 14.99 3.50
C VAL A 315 12.69 15.60 3.99
N PHE A 316 12.68 16.19 5.17
CA PHE A 316 13.87 16.72 5.83
C PHE A 316 14.71 15.61 6.46
N ASN A 317 16.01 15.67 6.32
CA ASN A 317 16.93 14.93 7.18
C ASN A 317 17.15 15.75 8.46
N ILE A 318 16.40 15.45 9.52
CA ILE A 318 16.47 16.21 10.78
C ILE A 318 17.76 15.99 11.56
N GLN A 319 18.62 15.06 11.13
CA GLN A 319 19.98 14.88 11.64
C GLN A 319 20.96 15.96 11.12
N ARG A 320 20.56 16.70 10.07
CA ARG A 320 21.32 17.87 9.60
C ARG A 320 21.01 19.07 10.50
N GLU A 321 22.05 19.78 10.96
CA GLU A 321 21.97 20.94 11.86
C GLU A 321 20.92 21.97 11.38
N VAL A 322 20.90 22.25 10.09
CA VAL A 322 19.97 23.22 9.46
C VAL A 322 18.49 22.85 9.61
N PHE A 323 18.16 21.57 9.80
CA PHE A 323 16.78 21.08 9.93
C PHE A 323 16.45 20.52 11.32
N SER A 324 17.34 20.66 12.30
CA SER A 324 17.12 20.15 13.66
C SER A 324 15.96 20.87 14.38
N ASP A 325 15.81 22.18 14.16
CA ASP A 325 14.73 22.99 14.77
C ASP A 325 13.41 22.82 14.02
N PRO A 326 12.31 22.39 14.68
CA PRO A 326 10.97 22.30 14.09
C PRO A 326 10.46 23.60 13.47
N LYS A 327 10.82 24.78 14.05
CA LYS A 327 10.43 26.10 13.51
C LYS A 327 11.02 26.36 12.13
N VAL A 328 12.25 25.90 11.89
CA VAL A 328 12.88 25.97 10.56
C VAL A 328 12.09 25.13 9.57
N ARG A 329 11.76 23.89 9.94
CA ARG A 329 10.98 22.98 9.07
C ARG A 329 9.59 23.53 8.78
N GLU A 330 8.93 24.08 9.81
CA GLU A 330 7.64 24.78 9.64
C GLU A 330 7.76 25.95 8.68
N ALA A 331 8.77 26.80 8.85
CA ALA A 331 9.00 27.96 7.98
C ALA A 331 9.08 27.57 6.49
N LEU A 332 9.78 26.48 6.18
CA LEU A 332 9.92 26.02 4.80
C LEU A 332 8.59 25.51 4.22
N THR A 333 7.66 25.00 5.04
CA THR A 333 6.34 24.59 4.54
C THR A 333 5.51 25.77 4.02
N TYR A 334 5.69 26.97 4.56
CA TYR A 334 5.04 28.20 4.08
C TYR A 334 5.56 28.69 2.74
N ALA A 335 6.71 28.20 2.27
CA ALA A 335 7.22 28.53 0.94
C ALA A 335 6.59 27.68 -0.19
N MET A 336 5.80 26.66 0.16
CA MET A 336 5.12 25.78 -0.79
C MET A 336 3.76 26.36 -1.18
N ASP A 337 3.63 26.85 -2.42
CA ASP A 337 2.37 27.35 -2.99
C ASP A 337 1.63 26.22 -3.71
N PHE A 338 0.95 25.36 -2.93
CA PHE A 338 0.23 24.22 -3.49
C PHE A 338 -0.94 24.66 -4.38
N GLU A 339 -1.72 25.66 -3.98
CA GLU A 339 -2.91 26.10 -4.70
C GLU A 339 -2.55 26.63 -6.10
N TRP A 340 -1.47 27.40 -6.20
CA TRP A 340 -0.96 27.84 -7.51
C TRP A 340 -0.47 26.67 -8.35
N MET A 341 0.25 25.72 -7.75
CA MET A 341 0.73 24.53 -8.45
C MET A 341 -0.44 23.67 -8.91
N ASN A 342 -1.42 23.44 -8.04
CA ASN A 342 -2.60 22.66 -8.37
C ASN A 342 -3.35 23.25 -9.57
N LYS A 343 -3.57 24.55 -9.55
CA LYS A 343 -4.25 25.27 -10.63
C LYS A 343 -3.45 25.27 -11.95
N ASN A 344 -2.16 25.61 -11.89
CA ASN A 344 -1.38 25.91 -13.10
C ASN A 344 -0.59 24.70 -13.65
N MET A 345 -0.32 23.68 -12.82
CA MET A 345 0.45 22.51 -13.21
C MET A 345 -0.41 21.24 -13.24
N PHE A 346 -1.48 21.18 -12.43
CA PHE A 346 -2.25 19.97 -12.20
C PHE A 346 -3.75 20.12 -12.45
N TYR A 347 -4.19 21.25 -13.00
CA TYR A 347 -5.59 21.48 -13.44
C TYR A 347 -6.61 21.30 -12.30
N ASP A 348 -6.29 21.71 -11.08
CA ASP A 348 -7.10 21.59 -9.86
C ASP A 348 -7.54 20.16 -9.51
N GLN A 349 -6.71 19.16 -9.85
CA GLN A 349 -7.12 17.75 -9.74
C GLN A 349 -6.60 17.03 -8.50
N TYR A 350 -5.80 17.67 -7.66
CA TYR A 350 -5.25 17.05 -6.46
C TYR A 350 -5.75 17.68 -5.17
N SER A 351 -5.75 16.88 -4.11
CA SER A 351 -6.03 17.33 -2.75
C SER A 351 -4.74 17.43 -1.95
N ARG A 352 -4.61 18.48 -1.10
CA ARG A 352 -3.45 18.65 -0.23
C ARG A 352 -3.38 17.55 0.82
N THR A 353 -2.23 16.89 0.95
CA THR A 353 -1.97 15.95 2.05
C THR A 353 -1.80 16.71 3.36
N ARG A 354 -2.43 16.23 4.43
CA ARG A 354 -2.38 16.82 5.76
C ARG A 354 -2.14 15.82 6.90
N SER A 355 -2.11 14.52 6.59
CA SER A 355 -2.02 13.46 7.58
C SER A 355 -1.12 12.34 7.09
N TYR A 356 -0.46 11.64 8.01
CA TYR A 356 0.26 10.41 7.72
C TYR A 356 -0.66 9.18 7.63
N PHE A 357 -1.93 9.35 8.02
CA PHE A 357 -3.02 8.38 7.88
C PHE A 357 -4.13 8.91 6.97
N GLN A 358 -3.77 9.65 5.93
CA GLN A 358 -4.69 10.33 5.03
C GLN A 358 -5.77 9.40 4.49
N ASN A 359 -7.04 9.82 4.58
CA ASN A 359 -8.25 9.09 4.18
C ASN A 359 -8.55 7.85 5.02
N THR A 360 -8.05 7.76 6.23
CA THR A 360 -8.41 6.70 7.18
C THR A 360 -9.14 7.27 8.40
N GLU A 361 -9.69 6.41 9.23
CA GLU A 361 -10.26 6.81 10.52
C GLU A 361 -9.19 7.26 11.54
N TYR A 362 -7.92 6.91 11.30
CA TYR A 362 -6.76 7.28 12.12
C TYR A 362 -6.20 8.66 11.77
N GLU A 363 -6.73 9.32 10.75
CA GLU A 363 -6.40 10.72 10.44
C GLU A 363 -6.84 11.62 11.60
N ALA A 364 -5.92 12.39 12.16
CA ALA A 364 -6.18 13.34 13.21
C ALA A 364 -6.93 14.57 12.66
N LYS A 365 -8.14 14.81 13.14
CA LYS A 365 -9.02 15.93 12.76
C LYS A 365 -9.47 16.69 14.00
N GLY A 366 -9.75 17.98 13.84
CA GLY A 366 -10.19 18.82 14.95
C GLY A 366 -9.20 18.83 16.13
N LEU A 367 -9.69 19.05 17.33
CA LEU A 367 -8.90 18.94 18.55
C LEU A 367 -8.86 17.48 19.06
N PRO A 368 -7.89 17.13 19.92
CA PRO A 368 -7.81 15.78 20.50
C PRO A 368 -9.09 15.39 21.24
N SER A 369 -9.57 14.16 21.02
CA SER A 369 -10.67 13.57 21.77
C SER A 369 -10.25 13.26 23.22
N THR A 370 -11.22 12.91 24.08
CA THR A 370 -10.94 12.51 25.47
C THR A 370 -9.96 11.34 25.54
N ASP A 371 -10.12 10.35 24.65
CA ASP A 371 -9.25 9.17 24.63
C ASP A 371 -7.83 9.52 24.16
N GLU A 372 -7.71 10.40 23.14
CA GLU A 372 -6.42 10.94 22.72
C GLU A 372 -5.77 11.77 23.83
N LEU A 373 -6.53 12.59 24.58
CA LEU A 373 -6.01 13.37 25.71
C LEU A 373 -5.49 12.49 26.83
N THR A 374 -6.08 11.33 27.09
CA THR A 374 -5.60 10.35 28.07
C THR A 374 -4.17 9.89 27.76
N ILE A 375 -3.85 9.75 26.46
CA ILE A 375 -2.54 9.36 25.96
C ILE A 375 -1.56 10.55 25.93
N LEU A 376 -2.02 11.70 25.43
CA LEU A 376 -1.16 12.86 25.15
C LEU A 376 -0.85 13.71 26.40
N THR A 377 -1.77 13.81 27.37
CA THR A 377 -1.60 14.66 28.55
C THR A 377 -0.36 14.31 29.39
N PRO A 378 -0.02 13.02 29.63
CA PRO A 378 1.22 12.66 30.30
C PRO A 378 2.49 13.09 29.57
N LEU A 379 2.39 13.38 28.26
CA LEU A 379 3.49 13.73 27.37
C LEU A 379 3.57 15.25 27.07
N LYS A 380 2.68 16.05 27.67
CA LYS A 380 2.48 17.47 27.30
C LYS A 380 3.75 18.34 27.31
N ASP A 381 4.68 18.04 28.23
CA ASP A 381 5.90 18.82 28.38
C ASP A 381 6.97 18.48 27.31
N LYS A 382 6.70 17.44 26.48
CA LYS A 382 7.60 16.95 25.42
C LYS A 382 7.06 17.15 24.01
N ILE A 383 5.84 17.66 23.87
CA ILE A 383 5.17 17.87 22.56
C ILE A 383 4.69 19.31 22.45
N PRO A 384 4.58 19.87 21.23
CA PRO A 384 4.11 21.25 21.04
C PRO A 384 2.72 21.49 21.65
N GLU A 385 2.53 22.59 22.37
CA GLU A 385 1.24 22.98 22.95
C GLU A 385 0.11 23.02 21.91
N ARG A 386 0.45 23.33 20.67
CA ARG A 386 -0.49 23.38 19.54
C ARG A 386 -1.19 22.05 19.27
N VAL A 387 -0.59 20.93 19.64
CA VAL A 387 -1.23 19.59 19.58
C VAL A 387 -2.56 19.57 20.35
N PHE A 388 -2.66 20.32 21.45
CA PHE A 388 -3.84 20.37 22.30
C PHE A 388 -4.83 21.47 21.95
N THR A 389 -4.36 22.53 21.25
CA THR A 389 -5.11 23.79 21.14
C THR A 389 -5.48 24.14 19.70
N GLN A 390 -4.92 23.46 18.71
CA GLN A 390 -5.13 23.77 17.29
C GLN A 390 -5.28 22.50 16.46
N GLU A 391 -6.18 22.54 15.47
CA GLU A 391 -6.19 21.55 14.42
C GLU A 391 -5.03 21.84 13.45
N TYR A 392 -4.26 20.81 13.10
CA TYR A 392 -3.21 20.95 12.09
C TYR A 392 -3.83 21.18 10.70
N GLN A 393 -3.35 22.21 10.02
CA GLN A 393 -3.63 22.47 8.62
C GLN A 393 -2.32 22.91 7.93
N PRO A 394 -1.96 22.33 6.79
CA PRO A 394 -0.85 22.86 6.01
C PRO A 394 -1.15 24.30 5.55
N PRO A 395 -0.13 25.15 5.37
CA PRO A 395 -0.35 26.52 4.88
C PRO A 395 -1.14 26.56 3.57
N VAL A 396 -2.11 27.44 3.48
CA VAL A 396 -2.96 27.65 2.31
C VAL A 396 -2.63 29.01 1.67
N THR A 397 -2.71 29.09 0.34
CA THR A 397 -2.52 30.31 -0.43
C THR A 397 -3.80 30.65 -1.23
N ASP A 398 -3.83 31.81 -1.87
CA ASP A 398 -4.93 32.19 -2.77
C ASP A 398 -4.76 31.64 -4.21
N GLY A 399 -3.70 30.90 -4.47
CA GLY A 399 -3.39 30.34 -5.79
C GLY A 399 -2.94 31.38 -6.83
N SER A 400 -2.68 32.61 -6.42
CA SER A 400 -2.21 33.67 -7.32
C SER A 400 -0.72 33.59 -7.68
N GLY A 401 0.06 32.79 -6.96
CA GLY A 401 1.52 32.74 -7.03
C GLY A 401 2.21 33.86 -6.24
N ARG A 402 1.45 34.68 -5.50
CA ARG A 402 1.95 35.79 -4.70
C ARG A 402 1.84 35.50 -3.22
N ILE A 403 2.75 34.70 -2.68
CA ILE A 403 2.73 34.19 -1.31
C ILE A 403 3.44 35.09 -0.28
N ARG A 404 3.38 36.40 -0.48
CA ARG A 404 4.07 37.37 0.41
C ARG A 404 3.66 37.22 1.88
N GLN A 405 2.39 36.92 2.16
CA GLN A 405 1.92 36.73 3.53
C GLN A 405 2.53 35.48 4.16
N GLN A 406 2.54 34.37 3.43
CA GLN A 406 3.14 33.10 3.86
C GLN A 406 4.64 33.25 4.07
N LEU A 407 5.36 33.92 3.16
CA LEU A 407 6.79 34.20 3.32
C LEU A 407 7.09 35.13 4.51
N ARG A 408 6.16 36.01 4.90
CA ARG A 408 6.30 36.82 6.12
C ARG A 408 6.23 35.95 7.37
N VAL A 409 5.31 34.97 7.41
CA VAL A 409 5.23 33.98 8.51
C VAL A 409 6.51 33.15 8.56
N ALA A 410 6.96 32.61 7.40
CA ALA A 410 8.20 31.87 7.30
C ALA A 410 9.41 32.67 7.82
N PHE A 411 9.51 33.94 7.44
CA PHE A 411 10.59 34.82 7.90
C PHE A 411 10.56 35.03 9.42
N GLN A 412 9.39 35.19 10.02
CA GLN A 412 9.25 35.34 11.46
C GLN A 412 9.67 34.08 12.20
N LEU A 413 9.25 32.88 11.73
CA LEU A 413 9.66 31.60 12.29
C LEU A 413 11.18 31.38 12.20
N LEU A 414 11.80 31.73 11.07
CA LEU A 414 13.25 31.68 10.90
C LEU A 414 13.97 32.60 11.87
N LYS A 415 13.43 33.82 12.07
CA LYS A 415 13.98 34.79 13.03
C LYS A 415 13.93 34.24 14.46
N GLU A 416 12.84 33.59 14.85
CA GLU A 416 12.69 32.94 16.16
C GLU A 416 13.63 31.75 16.33
N ALA A 417 13.96 31.06 15.23
CA ALA A 417 14.94 29.97 15.18
C ALA A 417 16.40 30.46 15.08
N GLY A 418 16.67 31.77 15.27
CA GLY A 418 18.04 32.30 15.28
C GLY A 418 18.61 32.69 13.91
N TRP A 419 17.79 32.75 12.87
CA TRP A 419 18.22 33.18 11.53
C TRP A 419 17.91 34.66 11.28
N GLU A 420 18.73 35.34 10.49
CA GLU A 420 18.53 36.73 10.08
C GLU A 420 18.96 36.94 8.63
N LEU A 421 18.34 37.94 7.97
CA LEU A 421 18.70 38.28 6.59
C LEU A 421 19.86 39.30 6.60
N LYS A 422 21.04 38.90 6.09
CA LYS A 422 22.23 39.72 5.88
C LYS A 422 22.55 39.77 4.38
N ASP A 423 22.63 40.93 3.79
CA ASP A 423 22.98 41.11 2.37
C ASP A 423 22.20 40.19 1.42
N LYS A 424 20.90 40.01 1.69
CA LYS A 424 19.97 39.10 0.96
C LYS A 424 20.25 37.61 1.14
N VAL A 425 21.09 37.23 2.09
CA VAL A 425 21.37 35.83 2.45
C VAL A 425 20.82 35.55 3.85
N MET A 426 20.00 34.53 4.00
CA MET A 426 19.57 34.07 5.30
C MET A 426 20.76 33.45 6.03
N THR A 427 21.13 33.99 7.19
CA THR A 427 22.35 33.68 7.90
C THR A 427 22.03 33.36 9.35
N HIS A 428 22.61 32.33 9.91
CA HIS A 428 22.45 31.99 11.33
C HIS A 428 23.20 32.99 12.22
N LYS A 429 22.52 33.57 13.19
CA LYS A 429 23.05 34.69 14.00
C LYS A 429 24.33 34.36 14.76
N GLU A 430 24.39 33.16 15.35
CA GLU A 430 25.51 32.75 16.19
C GLU A 430 26.69 32.20 15.39
N THR A 431 26.39 31.37 14.35
CA THR A 431 27.44 30.68 13.58
C THR A 431 27.92 31.42 12.35
N GLY A 432 27.13 32.42 11.87
CA GLY A 432 27.40 33.12 10.62
C GLY A 432 27.22 32.27 9.35
N LYS A 433 26.75 31.03 9.47
CA LYS A 433 26.53 30.14 8.34
C LYS A 433 25.34 30.61 7.48
N ALA A 434 25.51 30.61 6.16
CA ALA A 434 24.40 30.82 5.21
C ALA A 434 23.42 29.65 5.25
N PHE A 435 22.13 29.92 5.04
CA PHE A 435 21.12 28.89 4.91
C PHE A 435 21.14 28.34 3.48
N GLU A 436 21.90 27.29 3.28
CA GLU A 436 21.97 26.53 2.05
C GLU A 436 21.79 25.05 2.32
N PHE A 437 21.16 24.34 1.39
CA PHE A 437 20.95 22.89 1.46
C PHE A 437 20.69 22.30 0.09
N GLU A 438 20.82 20.97 -0.01
CA GLU A 438 20.57 20.20 -1.24
C GLU A 438 19.24 19.45 -1.16
N LEU A 439 18.40 19.58 -2.19
CA LEU A 439 17.26 18.71 -2.44
C LEU A 439 17.68 17.59 -3.41
N LEU A 440 17.76 16.37 -2.92
CA LEU A 440 18.08 15.17 -3.71
C LEU A 440 16.83 14.63 -4.42
N ILE A 441 16.91 14.49 -5.73
CA ILE A 441 15.84 13.93 -6.58
C ILE A 441 16.41 12.95 -7.62
N TYR A 442 15.53 12.13 -8.23
CA TYR A 442 15.90 11.19 -9.30
C TYR A 442 14.98 11.27 -10.54
N SER A 443 14.03 12.21 -10.55
CA SER A 443 13.04 12.32 -11.62
C SER A 443 12.92 13.76 -12.14
N PRO A 444 12.93 13.96 -13.48
CA PRO A 444 12.68 15.27 -14.07
C PRO A 444 11.30 15.87 -13.70
N THR A 445 10.31 15.02 -13.46
CA THR A 445 8.99 15.47 -13.00
C THR A 445 9.10 16.12 -11.61
N THR A 446 9.88 15.52 -10.71
CA THR A 446 10.12 16.07 -9.37
C THR A 446 10.89 17.39 -9.43
N GLU A 447 11.85 17.52 -10.34
CA GLU A 447 12.57 18.78 -10.55
C GLU A 447 11.61 19.93 -10.91
N ARG A 448 10.70 19.69 -11.85
CA ARG A 448 9.68 20.67 -12.24
C ARG A 448 8.79 21.09 -11.06
N ILE A 449 8.50 20.19 -10.13
CA ILE A 449 7.72 20.45 -8.92
C ILE A 449 8.55 21.25 -7.90
N ALA A 450 9.84 21.02 -7.80
CA ALA A 450 10.74 21.67 -6.84
C ALA A 450 11.09 23.11 -7.22
N ILE A 451 11.10 23.47 -8.49
CA ILE A 451 11.46 24.82 -8.97
C ILE A 451 10.60 25.95 -8.35
N PRO A 452 9.26 25.85 -8.25
CA PRO A 452 8.46 26.87 -7.57
C PRO A 452 8.85 27.08 -6.10
N LEU A 453 9.09 25.99 -5.35
CA LEU A 453 9.57 26.05 -3.98
C LEU A 453 10.93 26.74 -3.90
N GLN A 454 11.90 26.37 -4.76
CA GLN A 454 13.22 26.99 -4.83
C GLN A 454 13.12 28.50 -5.04
N LYS A 455 12.26 28.94 -5.97
CA LYS A 455 12.05 30.38 -6.23
C LYS A 455 11.50 31.12 -5.02
N ASN A 456 10.58 30.51 -4.28
CA ASN A 456 10.00 31.10 -3.09
C ASN A 456 11.01 31.17 -1.94
N LEU A 457 11.80 30.11 -1.71
CA LEU A 457 12.88 30.09 -0.72
C LEU A 457 13.95 31.13 -1.02
N LYS A 458 14.28 31.37 -2.28
CA LYS A 458 15.21 32.43 -2.69
C LYS A 458 14.77 33.84 -2.27
N GLN A 459 13.46 34.11 -2.19
CA GLN A 459 12.93 35.36 -1.69
C GLN A 459 13.19 35.55 -0.18
N LEU A 460 13.36 34.46 0.57
CA LEU A 460 13.77 34.47 1.98
C LEU A 460 15.30 34.53 2.14
N GLY A 461 16.07 34.55 1.05
CA GLY A 461 17.53 34.49 1.08
C GLY A 461 18.08 33.08 1.33
N ILE A 462 17.30 32.03 1.15
CA ILE A 462 17.67 30.64 1.31
C ILE A 462 18.09 30.06 -0.05
N ASP A 463 19.22 29.33 -0.08
CA ASP A 463 19.74 28.70 -1.29
C ASP A 463 19.47 27.18 -1.27
N MET A 464 18.39 26.75 -1.92
CA MET A 464 18.08 25.35 -2.15
C MET A 464 18.68 24.88 -3.49
N LYS A 465 19.64 23.97 -3.44
CA LYS A 465 20.26 23.37 -4.63
C LYS A 465 19.52 22.09 -5.02
N ILE A 466 18.98 22.02 -6.23
CA ILE A 466 18.32 20.81 -6.73
C ILE A 466 19.39 19.89 -7.34
N ARG A 467 19.52 18.69 -6.77
CA ARG A 467 20.47 17.66 -7.21
C ARG A 467 19.75 16.48 -7.81
N SER A 468 19.75 16.40 -9.13
CA SER A 468 19.20 15.24 -9.85
C SER A 468 20.29 14.18 -10.06
N VAL A 469 19.99 12.94 -9.70
CA VAL A 469 20.87 11.77 -9.84
C VAL A 469 20.09 10.59 -10.44
N ASP A 470 20.78 9.55 -10.90
CA ASP A 470 20.12 8.31 -11.29
C ASP A 470 19.57 7.55 -10.07
N THR A 471 18.65 6.59 -10.31
CA THR A 471 17.98 5.83 -9.26
C THR A 471 18.96 5.04 -8.38
N THR A 472 20.04 4.51 -8.93
CA THR A 472 21.03 3.72 -8.20
C THR A 472 21.79 4.61 -7.22
N GLN A 473 22.22 5.77 -7.68
CA GLN A 473 22.89 6.77 -6.84
C GLN A 473 21.92 7.35 -5.78
N TYR A 474 20.66 7.61 -6.14
CA TYR A 474 19.65 8.05 -5.20
C TYR A 474 19.46 7.04 -4.06
N LEU A 475 19.30 5.74 -4.39
CA LEU A 475 19.12 4.69 -3.38
C LEU A 475 20.38 4.48 -2.53
N LYS A 476 21.57 4.66 -3.10
CA LYS A 476 22.82 4.62 -2.34
C LYS A 476 22.88 5.74 -1.33
N ARG A 477 22.66 7.00 -1.76
CA ARG A 477 22.67 8.18 -0.88
C ARG A 477 21.59 8.11 0.20
N LEU A 478 20.40 7.56 -0.13
CA LEU A 478 19.34 7.29 0.86
C LEU A 478 19.83 6.31 1.94
N ARG A 479 20.47 5.19 1.56
CA ARG A 479 21.02 4.21 2.52
C ARG A 479 22.12 4.80 3.39
N ASP A 480 22.99 5.59 2.79
CA ASP A 480 24.13 6.22 3.46
C ASP A 480 23.69 7.46 4.26
N ARG A 481 22.41 7.85 4.22
CA ARG A 481 21.83 9.09 4.79
C ARG A 481 22.57 10.35 4.34
N ASP A 482 23.14 10.32 3.12
CA ASP A 482 23.89 11.42 2.53
C ASP A 482 22.97 12.34 1.72
N PHE A 483 22.14 13.09 2.41
CA PHE A 483 21.24 14.11 1.84
C PHE A 483 20.82 15.09 2.93
N ASP A 484 20.42 16.30 2.52
CA ASP A 484 19.83 17.29 3.41
C ASP A 484 18.29 17.22 3.36
N MET A 485 17.75 17.23 2.17
CA MET A 485 16.32 17.03 1.89
C MET A 485 16.17 16.07 0.72
N LEU A 486 15.10 15.26 0.68
CA LEU A 486 14.83 14.38 -0.45
C LEU A 486 13.33 14.38 -0.82
N SER A 487 13.04 14.13 -2.11
CA SER A 487 11.67 13.84 -2.54
C SER A 487 11.35 12.37 -2.29
N SER A 488 10.36 12.10 -1.46
CA SER A 488 9.98 10.73 -1.13
C SER A 488 8.52 10.62 -0.70
N ALA A 489 8.07 9.40 -0.42
CA ALA A 489 6.75 9.13 0.11
C ALA A 489 6.79 8.06 1.20
N TYR A 490 6.05 8.28 2.27
CA TYR A 490 5.67 7.21 3.19
C TYR A 490 4.48 6.47 2.60
N ALA A 491 4.52 5.15 2.60
CA ALA A 491 3.42 4.32 2.09
C ALA A 491 2.11 4.62 2.83
N ALA A 492 1.00 4.40 2.18
CA ALA A 492 -0.29 4.49 2.83
C ALA A 492 -0.39 3.49 4.00
N ASN A 493 -0.81 3.99 5.15
CA ASN A 493 -1.05 3.17 6.33
C ASN A 493 -2.56 3.06 6.53
N PRO A 494 -3.20 1.97 6.11
CA PRO A 494 -4.63 1.79 6.27
C PRO A 494 -5.05 1.70 7.74
N TYR A 495 -4.15 1.23 8.61
CA TYR A 495 -4.29 1.20 10.07
C TYR A 495 -2.92 1.30 10.75
N PRO A 496 -2.86 1.66 12.06
CA PRO A 496 -1.59 1.72 12.80
C PRO A 496 -1.07 0.31 13.09
N SER A 497 -0.17 -0.17 12.24
CA SER A 497 0.46 -1.49 12.36
C SER A 497 1.83 -1.43 13.03
N PRO A 498 2.40 -2.58 13.48
CA PRO A 498 3.77 -2.65 14.02
C PRO A 498 4.86 -2.14 13.06
N ASN A 499 4.57 -2.09 11.75
CA ASN A 499 5.50 -1.54 10.77
C ASN A 499 5.86 -0.06 11.01
N LEU A 500 5.03 0.67 11.77
CA LEU A 500 5.33 2.05 12.17
C LEU A 500 6.61 2.17 13.02
N LEU A 501 7.01 1.10 13.73
CA LEU A 501 8.31 1.04 14.41
C LEU A 501 9.46 1.27 13.43
N ILE A 502 9.48 0.56 12.30
CA ILE A 502 10.57 0.64 11.31
C ILE A 502 10.60 2.02 10.64
N ILE A 503 9.46 2.72 10.59
CA ILE A 503 9.31 4.02 9.92
C ILE A 503 9.67 5.18 10.86
N TRP A 504 9.31 5.09 12.14
CA TRP A 504 9.31 6.24 13.04
C TRP A 504 10.12 6.08 14.34
N ASN A 505 10.38 4.85 14.82
CA ASN A 505 11.02 4.62 16.11
C ASN A 505 12.54 4.79 16.00
N SER A 506 13.14 5.36 17.05
CA SER A 506 14.58 5.66 17.12
C SER A 506 15.48 4.42 17.04
N ASN A 507 15.00 3.26 17.50
CA ASN A 507 15.71 1.97 17.37
C ASN A 507 15.96 1.57 15.91
N TYR A 508 15.21 2.15 14.98
CA TYR A 508 15.32 1.93 13.53
C TYR A 508 15.81 3.17 12.78
N ILE A 509 16.56 4.04 13.45
CA ILE A 509 17.05 5.31 12.85
C ILE A 509 17.87 5.08 11.59
N ASP A 510 18.62 3.98 11.50
CA ASP A 510 19.42 3.61 10.33
C ASP A 510 18.60 2.94 9.21
N SER A 511 17.31 2.69 9.44
CA SER A 511 16.41 2.15 8.41
C SER A 511 16.21 3.16 7.29
N THR A 512 16.22 2.69 6.05
CA THR A 512 15.84 3.51 4.88
C THR A 512 14.36 3.91 4.90
N TYR A 513 13.55 3.31 5.76
CA TYR A 513 12.15 3.68 5.97
C TYR A 513 12.01 4.86 6.95
N ASN A 514 12.89 5.02 7.94
CA ASN A 514 12.97 6.22 8.79
C ASN A 514 13.71 7.34 8.04
N ARG A 515 13.10 7.84 6.96
CA ARG A 515 13.73 8.78 6.01
C ARG A 515 14.13 10.09 6.66
N ALA A 516 13.28 10.61 7.53
CA ALA A 516 13.55 11.88 8.22
C ALA A 516 14.65 11.75 9.30
N GLY A 517 14.98 10.54 9.75
CA GLY A 517 15.91 10.32 10.86
C GLY A 517 15.29 10.69 12.20
N VAL A 518 14.02 10.32 12.40
CA VAL A 518 13.28 10.60 13.63
C VAL A 518 13.88 9.81 14.78
N ALA A 519 14.20 10.52 15.88
CA ALA A 519 14.61 9.98 17.15
C ALA A 519 13.95 10.83 18.26
N ASP A 520 12.67 10.57 18.49
CA ASP A 520 11.81 11.34 19.40
C ASP A 520 11.18 10.38 20.43
N PRO A 521 11.46 10.52 21.73
CA PRO A 521 10.93 9.63 22.76
C PRO A 521 9.39 9.55 22.81
N VAL A 522 8.67 10.58 22.34
CA VAL A 522 7.20 10.55 22.27
C VAL A 522 6.75 9.68 21.11
N VAL A 523 7.39 9.83 19.95
CA VAL A 523 7.12 8.98 18.78
C VAL A 523 7.49 7.53 19.06
N ASP A 524 8.60 7.29 19.78
CA ASP A 524 9.01 5.95 20.23
C ASP A 524 7.93 5.33 21.11
N PHE A 525 7.50 6.02 22.15
CA PHE A 525 6.44 5.56 23.03
C PHE A 525 5.15 5.24 22.27
N LEU A 526 4.68 6.13 21.38
CA LEU A 526 3.43 5.93 20.66
C LEU A 526 3.51 4.74 19.70
N THR A 527 4.63 4.58 18.99
CA THR A 527 4.83 3.44 18.08
C THR A 527 4.95 2.11 18.81
N GLU A 528 5.57 2.09 20.00
CA GLU A 528 5.64 0.91 20.87
C GLU A 528 4.26 0.55 21.43
N GLN A 529 3.48 1.55 21.89
CA GLN A 529 2.10 1.31 22.33
C GLN A 529 1.22 0.78 21.21
N ILE A 530 1.35 1.30 19.99
CA ILE A 530 0.65 0.77 18.81
C ILE A 530 1.03 -0.70 18.58
N ALA A 531 2.32 -1.03 18.58
CA ALA A 531 2.79 -2.40 18.38
C ALA A 531 2.29 -3.37 19.45
N ALA A 532 2.24 -2.91 20.71
CA ALA A 532 1.80 -3.71 21.86
C ALA A 532 0.27 -3.90 21.97
N ASN A 533 -0.54 -3.11 21.25
CA ASN A 533 -2.00 -3.13 21.38
C ASN A 533 -2.73 -3.58 20.10
N GLN A 534 -2.10 -4.39 19.26
CA GLN A 534 -2.70 -4.88 17.99
C GLN A 534 -3.97 -5.72 18.20
N GLU A 535 -4.13 -6.35 19.35
CA GLU A 535 -5.33 -7.12 19.74
C GLU A 535 -6.49 -6.22 20.25
N HIS A 536 -6.24 -4.92 20.40
CA HIS A 536 -7.13 -3.95 21.01
C HIS A 536 -7.51 -2.82 20.04
N PRO A 537 -8.39 -3.06 19.04
CA PRO A 537 -8.77 -2.06 18.04
C PRO A 537 -9.26 -0.75 18.65
N GLU A 538 -9.96 -0.82 19.80
CA GLU A 538 -10.46 0.33 20.53
C GLU A 538 -9.33 1.25 21.06
N LYS A 539 -8.13 0.71 21.28
CA LYS A 539 -6.94 1.48 21.67
C LYS A 539 -6.16 1.99 20.47
N LEU A 540 -6.20 1.27 19.34
CA LEU A 540 -5.46 1.66 18.15
C LEU A 540 -5.95 2.97 17.55
N LEU A 541 -7.26 3.24 17.63
CA LEU A 541 -7.82 4.48 17.09
C LEU A 541 -7.24 5.73 17.78
N PRO A 542 -7.32 5.89 19.10
CA PRO A 542 -6.74 7.05 19.76
C PRO A 542 -5.21 7.07 19.70
N LEU A 543 -4.51 5.92 19.71
CA LEU A 543 -3.07 5.85 19.54
C LEU A 543 -2.62 6.32 18.17
N GLY A 544 -3.29 5.86 17.10
CA GLY A 544 -2.99 6.26 15.72
C GLY A 544 -3.19 7.76 15.50
N ARG A 545 -4.30 8.32 16.01
CA ARG A 545 -4.56 9.77 15.94
C ARG A 545 -3.56 10.58 16.78
N ALA A 546 -3.21 10.11 17.97
CA ALA A 546 -2.18 10.76 18.79
C ALA A 546 -0.83 10.81 18.08
N LEU A 547 -0.42 9.70 17.47
CA LEU A 547 0.80 9.64 16.65
C LEU A 547 0.72 10.61 15.46
N ASP A 548 -0.38 10.61 14.71
CA ASP A 548 -0.55 11.51 13.56
C ASP A 548 -0.39 12.98 13.95
N ARG A 549 -1.03 13.42 15.07
CA ARG A 549 -0.88 14.78 15.58
C ARG A 549 0.56 15.14 15.90
N VAL A 550 1.26 14.25 16.59
CA VAL A 550 2.67 14.49 16.96
C VAL A 550 3.53 14.58 15.70
N LEU A 551 3.33 13.70 14.72
CA LEU A 551 4.06 13.74 13.46
C LEU A 551 3.77 15.01 12.64
N GLN A 552 2.50 15.43 12.57
CA GLN A 552 2.07 16.65 11.86
C GLN A 552 2.75 17.90 12.42
N TRP A 553 2.73 18.10 13.74
CA TRP A 553 3.28 19.29 14.39
C TRP A 553 4.80 19.30 14.52
N ASN A 554 5.48 18.20 14.15
CA ASN A 554 6.94 18.13 14.07
C ASN A 554 7.50 18.47 12.66
N PHE A 555 6.67 18.59 11.64
CA PHE A 555 7.04 19.01 10.29
C PHE A 555 8.20 18.21 9.70
N TYR A 556 8.12 16.87 9.70
CA TYR A 556 9.17 16.02 9.15
C TYR A 556 9.29 16.07 7.63
N LEU A 557 8.29 16.64 6.94
CA LEU A 557 8.28 16.87 5.50
C LEU A 557 7.46 18.11 5.13
N ILE A 558 7.71 18.67 3.96
CA ILE A 558 6.79 19.58 3.28
C ILE A 558 5.76 18.72 2.54
N PRO A 559 4.50 18.65 3.02
CA PRO A 559 3.51 17.76 2.43
C PRO A 559 3.12 18.22 1.02
N GLN A 560 2.99 17.28 0.10
CA GLN A 560 2.53 17.52 -1.26
C GLN A 560 1.02 17.23 -1.37
N TRP A 561 0.58 16.29 -2.18
CA TRP A 561 -0.81 16.04 -2.52
C TRP A 561 -1.07 14.57 -2.83
N TYR A 562 -2.33 14.23 -2.91
CA TYR A 562 -2.80 12.93 -3.34
C TYR A 562 -3.98 13.08 -4.31
N LEU A 563 -4.30 12.02 -5.04
CA LEU A 563 -5.48 11.96 -5.89
C LEU A 563 -6.64 11.35 -5.10
N SER A 564 -7.73 12.10 -4.94
CA SER A 564 -8.91 11.70 -4.16
C SER A 564 -10.01 11.04 -5.01
N GLN A 565 -9.71 10.73 -6.27
CA GLN A 565 -10.69 10.16 -7.21
C GLN A 565 -10.02 9.26 -8.23
N TYR A 566 -10.69 8.19 -8.62
CA TYR A 566 -10.31 7.44 -9.81
C TYR A 566 -10.74 8.21 -11.05
N ARG A 567 -9.81 8.45 -11.98
CA ARG A 567 -10.08 9.03 -13.29
C ARG A 567 -10.22 7.90 -14.28
N ILE A 568 -11.42 7.59 -14.68
CA ILE A 568 -11.71 6.45 -15.54
C ILE A 568 -12.44 6.89 -16.82
N ALA A 569 -12.01 6.35 -17.93
CA ALA A 569 -12.72 6.48 -19.18
C ALA A 569 -13.05 5.09 -19.73
N THR A 570 -14.29 4.90 -20.16
CA THR A 570 -14.77 3.61 -20.65
C THR A 570 -15.59 3.77 -21.92
N TRP A 571 -15.45 2.85 -22.84
CA TRP A 571 -16.49 2.65 -23.86
C TRP A 571 -17.75 2.17 -23.17
N ASP A 572 -18.91 2.85 -23.41
CA ASP A 572 -20.13 2.69 -22.61
C ASP A 572 -20.86 1.37 -22.91
N LYS A 573 -20.25 0.27 -22.58
CA LYS A 573 -20.86 -1.07 -22.64
C LYS A 573 -20.90 -1.78 -21.28
N PHE A 574 -20.37 -1.12 -20.24
CA PHE A 574 -20.28 -1.73 -18.91
C PHE A 574 -21.39 -1.27 -17.97
N GLU A 575 -21.72 -2.15 -17.07
CA GLU A 575 -22.48 -1.88 -15.88
C GLU A 575 -21.67 -2.33 -14.65
N ARG A 576 -21.99 -1.78 -13.51
CA ARG A 576 -21.34 -2.04 -12.25
C ARG A 576 -22.34 -2.11 -11.12
N PRO A 577 -22.01 -2.73 -9.96
CA PRO A 577 -22.84 -2.69 -8.77
C PRO A 577 -23.16 -1.26 -8.34
N SER A 578 -24.30 -1.06 -7.68
CA SER A 578 -24.69 0.24 -7.11
C SER A 578 -23.82 0.65 -5.92
N VAL A 579 -23.26 -0.33 -5.21
CA VAL A 579 -22.30 -0.14 -4.12
C VAL A 579 -20.92 -0.46 -4.66
N MET A 580 -19.97 0.46 -4.51
CA MET A 580 -18.56 0.22 -4.82
C MET A 580 -17.82 -0.27 -3.58
N PRO A 581 -16.77 -1.08 -3.74
CA PRO A 581 -15.91 -1.41 -2.63
C PRO A 581 -15.21 -0.15 -2.08
N LYS A 582 -14.91 -0.16 -0.79
CA LYS A 582 -14.40 1.03 -0.09
C LYS A 582 -12.98 1.43 -0.53
N TYR A 583 -12.15 0.43 -0.90
CA TYR A 583 -10.71 0.61 -1.14
C TYR A 583 -10.27 0.32 -2.57
N ASP A 584 -11.19 0.05 -3.48
CA ASP A 584 -10.93 -0.22 -4.89
C ASP A 584 -12.07 0.31 -5.76
N ILE A 585 -11.85 0.38 -7.05
CA ILE A 585 -12.89 0.68 -8.04
C ILE A 585 -13.78 -0.54 -8.35
N GLY A 586 -13.30 -1.75 -8.05
CA GLY A 586 -14.02 -3.00 -8.18
C GLY A 586 -14.24 -3.45 -9.63
N LEU A 587 -13.27 -3.26 -10.53
CA LEU A 587 -13.38 -3.63 -11.95
C LEU A 587 -13.71 -5.12 -12.16
N ASP A 588 -13.32 -5.98 -11.25
CA ASP A 588 -13.59 -7.43 -11.25
C ASP A 588 -15.07 -7.77 -10.98
N THR A 589 -15.86 -6.79 -10.51
CA THR A 589 -17.31 -6.91 -10.26
C THR A 589 -18.17 -6.36 -11.39
N TRP A 590 -17.56 -5.66 -12.38
CA TRP A 590 -18.26 -5.08 -13.52
C TRP A 590 -18.66 -6.16 -14.54
N TRP A 591 -19.63 -5.86 -15.38
CA TRP A 591 -20.08 -6.76 -16.46
C TRP A 591 -20.43 -6.01 -17.75
N VAL A 592 -20.46 -6.71 -18.87
CA VAL A 592 -20.89 -6.16 -20.15
C VAL A 592 -22.43 -6.16 -20.21
N SER A 593 -23.01 -5.01 -20.53
CA SER A 593 -24.43 -4.86 -20.85
C SER A 593 -24.63 -5.05 -22.35
N GLU A 594 -25.38 -6.08 -22.75
CA GLU A 594 -25.70 -6.30 -24.17
C GLU A 594 -26.44 -5.11 -24.82
N GLN A 595 -27.37 -4.52 -24.07
CA GLN A 595 -28.14 -3.36 -24.56
C GLN A 595 -27.24 -2.18 -24.89
N LYS A 596 -26.33 -1.84 -23.99
CA LYS A 596 -25.34 -0.74 -24.19
C LYS A 596 -24.36 -1.10 -25.31
N ALA A 597 -23.86 -2.32 -25.33
CA ALA A 597 -22.92 -2.77 -26.35
C ALA A 597 -23.50 -2.62 -27.77
N GLN A 598 -24.78 -2.93 -27.97
CA GLN A 598 -25.46 -2.79 -29.27
C GLN A 598 -25.54 -1.35 -29.78
N LEU A 599 -25.47 -0.35 -28.90
CA LEU A 599 -25.47 1.07 -29.25
C LEU A 599 -24.10 1.56 -29.73
N LEU A 600 -23.06 0.81 -29.48
CA LEU A 600 -21.70 1.17 -29.88
C LEU A 600 -21.40 0.79 -31.33
N PRO A 601 -20.38 1.41 -31.95
CA PRO A 601 -19.88 0.97 -33.27
C PRO A 601 -19.50 -0.52 -33.22
N GLU A 602 -19.68 -1.22 -34.34
CA GLU A 602 -19.50 -2.69 -34.45
C GLU A 602 -18.15 -3.17 -33.85
N LYS A 603 -17.07 -2.41 -34.08
CA LYS A 603 -15.75 -2.68 -33.53
C LYS A 603 -15.72 -2.76 -32.00
N ARG A 604 -16.72 -2.18 -31.31
CA ARG A 604 -16.74 -2.04 -29.84
C ARG A 604 -17.89 -2.79 -29.14
N ARG A 605 -18.68 -3.51 -29.92
CA ARG A 605 -19.78 -4.33 -29.37
C ARG A 605 -19.35 -5.52 -28.55
#